data_054655247786576b0bb9ae8be10c0e2e
#
_entry.id   054655247786576b0bb9ae8be10c0e2e
#
_cell.length_a   1.000
_cell.length_b   1.000
_cell.length_c   1.000
_cell.angle_alpha   90.00
_cell.angle_beta   90.00
_cell.angle_gamma   90.00
#
_symmetry.space_group_name_H-M   'P 1'
#
loop_
_entity.id
_entity.type
_entity.pdbx_description
1 polymer ?
#
loop_
_entity_poly.entity_id
_entity_poly.type
_entity_poly.pdbx_seq_one_letter_code
_entity_poly.pdbx_strand_id
1 'polypeptide(L)'
;YIKRGFLSKEQCDEIIEEYHDIPDEANLEHCPESINGVDTWSTYKVKQARLGTDTFDLIHKSVETMVCDYHDYLDTFESFHCMRRTSLLFPHTYRIMKYDTGAWIHPHTDHAPYIYGSCTINLNEEYTGGDFSFWNGKHKVKLNRGDAMIWPADYFWVHAVDEIQSGTRYSVNCFLRATPEYYPEHVRFDVPIPIALSNAAWDGNKHQSLKDEWDNAWDNRTPL
;
A
#
# COMPACT_ATOMS: atom_id res chain seq x y z
N TYR A 1 0.64 -9.63 2.34
CA TYR A 1 -0.31 -10.43 1.55
C TYR A 1 -0.08 -10.19 0.06
N ILE A 2 -0.08 -11.26 -0.73
CA ILE A 2 0.12 -11.20 -2.19
C ILE A 2 -1.03 -11.93 -2.85
N LYS A 3 -1.64 -11.29 -3.86
CA LYS A 3 -2.63 -11.90 -4.74
C LYS A 3 -2.07 -11.98 -6.16
N ARG A 4 -1.93 -13.19 -6.67
CA ARG A 4 -1.38 -13.45 -7.99
C ARG A 4 -2.45 -13.33 -9.08
N GLY A 5 -2.09 -12.76 -10.23
CA GLY A 5 -2.99 -12.60 -11.38
C GLY A 5 -4.24 -11.80 -11.05
N PHE A 6 -4.08 -10.76 -10.22
CA PHE A 6 -5.18 -9.95 -9.69
C PHE A 6 -5.82 -9.08 -10.78
N LEU A 7 -5.02 -8.43 -11.63
CA LEU A 7 -5.47 -7.75 -12.83
C LEU A 7 -5.22 -8.59 -14.08
N SER A 8 -6.12 -8.50 -15.05
CA SER A 8 -5.88 -9.09 -16.39
C SER A 8 -4.80 -8.32 -17.14
N LYS A 9 -4.26 -8.95 -18.20
CA LYS A 9 -3.29 -8.28 -19.08
C LYS A 9 -3.88 -7.03 -19.71
N GLU A 10 -5.12 -7.09 -20.16
CA GLU A 10 -5.83 -6.00 -20.82
C GLU A 10 -6.01 -4.80 -19.85
N GLN A 11 -6.36 -5.05 -18.59
CA GLN A 11 -6.46 -4.02 -17.56
C GLN A 11 -5.12 -3.36 -17.25
N CYS A 12 -4.05 -4.16 -17.20
CA CYS A 12 -2.70 -3.62 -17.03
C CYS A 12 -2.27 -2.76 -18.23
N ASP A 13 -2.53 -3.23 -19.44
CA ASP A 13 -2.19 -2.52 -20.67
C ASP A 13 -2.97 -1.19 -20.79
N GLU A 14 -4.26 -1.15 -20.39
CA GLU A 14 -5.08 0.07 -20.34
C GLU A 14 -4.47 1.13 -19.42
N ILE A 15 -4.04 0.73 -18.23
CA ILE A 15 -3.39 1.66 -17.28
C ILE A 15 -2.07 2.18 -17.88
N ILE A 16 -1.26 1.30 -18.45
CA ILE A 16 0.02 1.70 -19.05
C ILE A 16 -0.20 2.64 -20.23
N GLU A 17 -1.18 2.39 -21.12
CA GLU A 17 -1.45 3.21 -22.28
C GLU A 17 -1.79 4.64 -21.90
N GLU A 18 -2.60 4.87 -20.86
CA GLU A 18 -2.94 6.22 -20.38
C GLU A 18 -1.73 6.93 -19.75
N TYR A 19 -0.79 6.19 -19.14
CA TYR A 19 0.28 6.77 -18.33
C TYR A 19 1.70 6.51 -18.85
N HIS A 20 1.89 5.91 -20.03
CA HIS A 20 3.23 5.62 -20.57
C HIS A 20 4.06 6.87 -20.86
N ASP A 21 3.41 7.95 -21.30
CA ASP A 21 4.02 9.26 -21.59
C ASP A 21 4.17 10.11 -20.31
N ILE A 22 4.90 9.59 -19.33
CA ILE A 22 5.30 10.42 -18.19
C ILE A 22 6.55 11.21 -18.63
N PRO A 23 6.45 12.54 -18.79
CA PRO A 23 7.59 13.35 -19.23
C PRO A 23 8.78 13.18 -18.29
N ASP A 24 9.99 13.27 -18.81
CA ASP A 24 11.22 13.16 -18.00
C ASP A 24 11.30 14.22 -16.90
N GLU A 25 10.61 15.34 -17.07
CA GLU A 25 10.54 16.49 -16.16
C GLU A 25 9.39 16.37 -15.14
N ALA A 26 8.42 15.46 -15.37
CA ALA A 26 7.25 15.33 -14.52
C ALA A 26 7.56 14.49 -13.29
N ASN A 27 7.62 15.16 -12.14
CA ASN A 27 7.61 14.55 -10.82
C ASN A 27 8.62 13.41 -10.63
N LEU A 28 9.88 13.72 -10.84
CA LEU A 28 10.94 12.95 -10.25
C LEU A 28 10.79 13.11 -8.74
N GLU A 29 10.29 12.08 -8.06
CA GLU A 29 10.55 11.96 -6.64
C GLU A 29 12.03 11.68 -6.49
N HIS A 30 12.77 12.76 -6.52
CA HIS A 30 14.19 12.77 -6.36
C HIS A 30 14.47 13.26 -4.95
N CYS A 31 14.98 12.41 -4.11
CA CYS A 31 15.65 12.88 -2.90
C CYS A 31 17.12 13.08 -3.25
N PRO A 32 17.57 14.34 -3.49
CA PRO A 32 18.93 14.63 -3.91
C PRO A 32 19.95 14.51 -2.77
N GLU A 33 19.51 14.20 -1.56
CA GLU A 33 20.38 14.15 -0.41
C GLU A 33 21.03 12.78 -0.30
N SER A 34 22.30 12.73 -0.65
CA SER A 34 23.16 11.61 -0.27
C SER A 34 23.38 11.63 1.25
N ILE A 35 22.97 10.59 1.96
CA ILE A 35 23.35 10.39 3.35
C ILE A 35 24.72 9.72 3.36
N ASN A 36 25.74 10.43 3.87
CA ASN A 36 27.13 9.95 3.89
C ASN A 36 27.73 9.59 2.51
N GLY A 37 27.36 10.33 1.45
CA GLY A 37 27.86 10.08 0.10
C GLY A 37 27.23 8.88 -0.61
N VAL A 38 26.17 8.32 -0.07
CA VAL A 38 25.35 7.27 -0.71
C VAL A 38 24.05 7.89 -1.20
N ASP A 39 23.76 7.76 -2.49
CA ASP A 39 22.47 8.17 -3.04
C ASP A 39 21.37 7.37 -2.37
N THR A 40 20.41 8.08 -1.76
CA THR A 40 19.35 7.43 -0.99
C THR A 40 18.13 7.09 -1.83
N TRP A 41 17.99 7.69 -3.00
CA TRP A 41 16.88 7.44 -3.92
C TRP A 41 17.39 7.42 -5.36
N SER A 42 16.83 6.54 -6.15
CA SER A 42 17.04 6.60 -7.58
C SER A 42 15.99 7.48 -8.27
N THR A 43 16.24 7.74 -9.53
CA THR A 43 15.30 8.46 -10.40
C THR A 43 14.24 7.49 -10.93
N TYR A 44 13.04 7.52 -10.38
CA TYR A 44 11.85 6.94 -10.99
C TYR A 44 10.83 8.05 -11.29
N LYS A 45 9.95 7.82 -12.24
CA LYS A 45 8.95 8.80 -12.66
C LYS A 45 7.60 8.44 -12.04
N VAL A 46 6.85 9.45 -11.61
CA VAL A 46 5.53 9.27 -11.00
C VAL A 46 4.51 10.16 -11.67
N LYS A 47 3.33 9.62 -11.90
CA LYS A 47 2.14 10.38 -12.28
C LYS A 47 0.97 9.93 -11.41
N GLN A 48 0.19 10.88 -10.91
CA GLN A 48 -1.01 10.55 -10.15
C GLN A 48 -2.17 10.23 -11.09
N ALA A 49 -2.94 9.19 -10.77
CA ALA A 49 -4.17 8.90 -11.48
C ALA A 49 -5.17 10.05 -11.30
N ARG A 50 -5.79 10.44 -12.40
CA ARG A 50 -6.68 11.58 -12.42
C ARG A 50 -8.11 11.16 -12.07
N LEU A 51 -8.64 11.75 -10.99
CA LEU A 51 -10.02 11.54 -10.55
C LEU A 51 -11.02 11.82 -11.70
N GLY A 52 -11.99 10.92 -11.86
CA GLY A 52 -13.05 11.03 -12.86
C GLY A 52 -12.67 10.46 -14.24
N THR A 53 -11.63 9.64 -14.32
CA THR A 53 -11.31 8.83 -15.51
C THR A 53 -11.66 7.37 -15.27
N ASP A 54 -11.93 6.63 -16.34
CA ASP A 54 -12.23 5.18 -16.27
C ASP A 54 -11.04 4.41 -15.64
N THR A 55 -9.81 4.82 -15.96
CA THR A 55 -8.60 4.23 -15.38
C THR A 55 -8.50 4.50 -13.87
N PHE A 56 -8.90 5.70 -13.41
CA PHE A 56 -8.99 5.96 -11.97
C PHE A 56 -9.97 5.00 -11.29
N ASP A 57 -11.16 4.83 -11.87
CA ASP A 57 -12.20 3.96 -11.32
C ASP A 57 -11.76 2.49 -11.30
N LEU A 58 -11.08 2.03 -12.36
CA LEU A 58 -10.46 0.72 -12.44
C LEU A 58 -9.45 0.51 -11.30
N ILE A 59 -8.52 1.45 -11.12
CA ILE A 59 -7.50 1.40 -10.07
C ILE A 59 -8.16 1.43 -8.69
N HIS A 60 -9.11 2.35 -8.48
CA HIS A 60 -9.82 2.49 -7.20
C HIS A 60 -10.51 1.19 -6.81
N LYS A 61 -11.31 0.62 -7.72
CA LYS A 61 -12.00 -0.64 -7.47
C LYS A 61 -11.06 -1.82 -7.23
N SER A 62 -9.93 -1.82 -7.91
CA SER A 62 -8.90 -2.83 -7.72
C SER A 62 -8.25 -2.74 -6.33
N VAL A 63 -7.83 -1.54 -5.92
CA VAL A 63 -7.25 -1.34 -4.58
C VAL A 63 -8.27 -1.62 -3.49
N GLU A 64 -9.53 -1.19 -3.64
CA GLU A 64 -10.62 -1.52 -2.73
C GLU A 64 -10.76 -3.04 -2.55
N THR A 65 -10.82 -3.79 -3.66
CA THR A 65 -10.91 -5.26 -3.62
C THR A 65 -9.71 -5.87 -2.91
N MET A 66 -8.49 -5.36 -3.17
CA MET A 66 -7.28 -5.83 -2.51
C MET A 66 -7.30 -5.56 -1.00
N VAL A 67 -7.84 -4.42 -0.57
CA VAL A 67 -8.02 -4.08 0.85
C VAL A 67 -9.03 -5.03 1.50
N CYS A 68 -10.15 -5.32 0.86
CA CYS A 68 -11.13 -6.29 1.35
C CYS A 68 -10.53 -7.69 1.50
N ASP A 69 -9.86 -8.19 0.46
CA ASP A 69 -9.17 -9.50 0.50
C ASP A 69 -8.11 -9.57 1.60
N TYR A 70 -7.40 -8.47 1.82
CA TYR A 70 -6.40 -8.40 2.89
C TYR A 70 -7.04 -8.46 4.28
N HIS A 71 -8.15 -7.77 4.48
CA HIS A 71 -8.90 -7.86 5.72
C HIS A 71 -9.45 -9.27 5.97
N ASP A 72 -9.99 -9.91 4.94
CA ASP A 72 -10.48 -11.29 5.05
C ASP A 72 -9.34 -12.26 5.38
N TYR A 73 -8.16 -12.05 4.79
CA TYR A 73 -6.96 -12.80 5.15
C TYR A 73 -6.56 -12.58 6.62
N LEU A 74 -6.55 -11.32 7.09
CA LEU A 74 -6.21 -11.01 8.48
C LEU A 74 -7.22 -11.58 9.47
N ASP A 75 -8.49 -11.66 9.10
CA ASP A 75 -9.56 -12.24 9.95
C ASP A 75 -9.40 -13.76 10.14
N THR A 76 -8.55 -14.42 9.34
CA THR A 76 -8.18 -15.83 9.60
C THR A 76 -7.30 -16.01 10.82
N PHE A 77 -6.69 -14.94 11.34
CA PHE A 77 -5.88 -14.95 12.54
C PHE A 77 -6.69 -14.45 13.74
N GLU A 78 -6.91 -15.28 14.74
CA GLU A 78 -7.73 -14.97 15.93
C GLU A 78 -7.36 -13.68 16.64
N SER A 79 -6.10 -13.25 16.56
CA SER A 79 -5.58 -12.06 17.22
C SER A 79 -5.87 -10.75 16.48
N PHE A 80 -6.48 -10.79 15.31
CA PHE A 80 -6.59 -9.64 14.41
C PHE A 80 -8.02 -9.19 14.10
N HIS A 81 -8.96 -9.42 15.02
CA HIS A 81 -10.35 -9.03 14.79
C HIS A 81 -10.51 -7.55 14.44
N CYS A 82 -11.17 -7.34 13.36
CA CYS A 82 -12.00 -6.22 12.88
C CYS A 82 -11.65 -4.75 13.23
N MET A 83 -10.89 -4.41 14.25
CA MET A 83 -10.52 -3.00 14.52
C MET A 83 -9.68 -2.36 13.40
N ARG A 84 -9.06 -3.18 12.58
CA ARG A 84 -8.20 -2.73 11.47
C ARG A 84 -8.95 -2.36 10.21
N ARG A 85 -10.19 -2.83 10.04
CA ARG A 85 -11.01 -2.48 8.86
C ARG A 85 -11.24 -0.98 8.73
N THR A 86 -11.15 -0.23 9.83
CA THR A 86 -11.26 1.23 9.84
C THR A 86 -9.95 1.97 9.55
N SER A 87 -8.81 1.27 9.51
CA SER A 87 -7.51 1.89 9.29
C SER A 87 -7.13 2.04 7.81
N LEU A 88 -7.80 1.31 6.91
CA LEU A 88 -7.48 1.27 5.49
C LEU A 88 -8.71 1.68 4.65
N LEU A 89 -9.36 2.79 5.02
CA LEU A 89 -10.62 3.21 4.40
C LEU A 89 -10.44 4.16 3.22
N PHE A 90 -9.30 4.82 3.12
CA PHE A 90 -9.09 5.85 2.13
C PHE A 90 -7.76 5.65 1.40
N PRO A 91 -7.73 5.85 0.08
CA PRO A 91 -6.47 5.98 -0.64
C PRO A 91 -5.82 7.33 -0.31
N HIS A 92 -4.49 7.34 -0.21
CA HIS A 92 -3.74 8.59 -0.17
C HIS A 92 -3.71 9.21 -1.58
N THR A 93 -3.00 8.56 -2.50
CA THR A 93 -2.98 8.88 -3.93
C THR A 93 -2.73 7.59 -4.71
N TYR A 94 -3.28 7.49 -5.92
CA TYR A 94 -2.91 6.42 -6.85
C TYR A 94 -1.75 6.92 -7.70
N ARG A 95 -0.58 6.34 -7.49
CA ARG A 95 0.69 6.72 -8.10
C ARG A 95 1.06 5.69 -9.15
N ILE A 96 1.00 6.08 -10.43
CA ILE A 96 1.55 5.25 -11.49
C ILE A 96 3.04 5.54 -11.58
N MET A 97 3.84 4.52 -11.31
CA MET A 97 5.29 4.62 -11.23
C MET A 97 5.92 3.96 -12.45
N LYS A 98 6.88 4.66 -13.05
CA LYS A 98 7.67 4.19 -14.17
C LYS A 98 9.14 4.14 -13.76
N TYR A 99 9.70 2.95 -13.84
CA TYR A 99 11.11 2.68 -13.54
C TYR A 99 11.82 2.32 -14.84
N ASP A 100 12.63 3.22 -15.36
CA ASP A 100 13.50 2.92 -16.50
C ASP A 100 14.74 2.13 -16.05
N THR A 101 15.52 1.60 -16.99
CA THR A 101 16.79 0.92 -16.69
C THR A 101 17.67 1.79 -15.81
N GLY A 102 18.22 1.22 -14.75
CA GLY A 102 19.03 1.90 -13.73
C GLY A 102 18.20 2.52 -12.58
N ALA A 103 16.87 2.52 -12.66
CA ALA A 103 16.02 3.01 -11.56
C ALA A 103 15.88 1.97 -10.44
N TRP A 104 15.80 2.45 -9.21
CA TRP A 104 15.66 1.65 -7.99
C TRP A 104 15.06 2.49 -6.86
N ILE A 105 14.65 1.88 -5.75
CA ILE A 105 14.29 2.59 -4.51
C ILE A 105 15.11 2.05 -3.37
N HIS A 106 15.75 2.95 -2.63
CA HIS A 106 16.54 2.65 -1.44
C HIS A 106 15.69 2.01 -0.33
N PRO A 107 16.27 1.18 0.56
CA PRO A 107 15.56 0.67 1.72
C PRO A 107 14.94 1.78 2.57
N HIS A 108 13.63 1.73 2.74
CA HIS A 108 12.83 2.71 3.47
C HIS A 108 11.60 2.06 4.10
N THR A 109 10.84 2.84 4.86
CA THR A 109 9.50 2.49 5.34
C THR A 109 8.53 3.54 4.83
N ASP A 110 7.28 3.15 4.63
CA ASP A 110 6.21 4.06 4.20
C ASP A 110 5.54 4.77 5.39
N HIS A 111 6.19 4.68 6.57
CA HIS A 111 5.64 5.25 7.78
C HIS A 111 5.48 6.76 7.67
N ALA A 112 4.24 7.22 7.76
CA ALA A 112 3.88 8.63 7.88
C ALA A 112 2.60 8.74 8.74
N PRO A 113 2.28 9.93 9.28
CA PRO A 113 1.05 10.13 10.04
C PRO A 113 -0.19 9.66 9.27
N TYR A 114 -1.00 8.81 9.92
CA TYR A 114 -2.25 8.27 9.36
C TYR A 114 -2.12 7.30 8.17
N ILE A 115 -0.93 6.92 7.76
CA ILE A 115 -0.69 5.83 6.79
C ILE A 115 -0.51 4.52 7.56
N TYR A 116 -1.33 3.54 7.27
CA TYR A 116 -1.38 2.25 7.97
C TYR A 116 -1.05 1.06 7.09
N GLY A 117 -1.11 1.23 5.77
CA GLY A 117 -0.78 0.19 4.82
C GLY A 117 -0.28 0.76 3.51
N SER A 118 0.39 -0.08 2.75
CA SER A 118 0.85 0.20 1.38
C SER A 118 0.41 -0.91 0.46
N CYS A 119 0.02 -0.54 -0.75
CA CYS A 119 -0.40 -1.47 -1.78
C CYS A 119 0.35 -1.17 -3.08
N THR A 120 0.77 -2.21 -3.78
CA THR A 120 1.33 -2.10 -5.13
C THR A 120 0.71 -3.13 -6.06
N ILE A 121 0.51 -2.75 -7.32
CA ILE A 121 0.07 -3.63 -8.41
C ILE A 121 1.12 -3.53 -9.51
N ASN A 122 1.73 -4.66 -9.90
CA ASN A 122 2.71 -4.70 -10.98
C ASN A 122 2.01 -4.81 -12.33
N LEU A 123 2.34 -3.93 -13.28
CA LEU A 123 1.57 -3.80 -14.51
C LEU A 123 2.18 -4.51 -15.71
N ASN A 124 3.47 -4.87 -15.66
CA ASN A 124 4.15 -5.51 -16.80
C ASN A 124 5.27 -6.45 -16.37
N GLU A 125 5.86 -7.18 -17.32
CA GLU A 125 6.93 -8.17 -17.08
C GLU A 125 8.11 -7.99 -18.05
N GLU A 126 8.05 -7.05 -18.97
CA GLU A 126 9.06 -6.84 -20.02
C GLU A 126 10.29 -6.07 -19.49
N TYR A 127 10.79 -6.51 -18.32
CA TYR A 127 11.99 -5.95 -17.66
C TYR A 127 12.72 -7.03 -16.87
N THR A 128 13.96 -6.75 -16.47
CA THR A 128 14.75 -7.59 -15.57
C THR A 128 15.22 -6.78 -14.37
N GLY A 129 15.43 -7.44 -13.23
CA GLY A 129 15.62 -6.77 -11.95
C GLY A 129 14.28 -6.30 -11.35
N GLY A 130 14.29 -5.29 -10.50
CA GLY A 130 13.10 -4.65 -9.97
C GLY A 130 12.29 -5.48 -8.97
N ASP A 131 12.88 -6.49 -8.36
CA ASP A 131 12.22 -7.26 -7.31
C ASP A 131 11.98 -6.38 -6.07
N PHE A 132 10.86 -6.59 -5.39
CA PHE A 132 10.68 -6.06 -4.04
C PHE A 132 11.60 -6.79 -3.07
N SER A 133 12.27 -6.02 -2.23
CA SER A 133 13.25 -6.51 -1.27
C SER A 133 12.86 -6.04 0.13
N PHE A 134 12.51 -6.95 1.02
CA PHE A 134 12.19 -6.64 2.42
C PHE A 134 13.37 -6.95 3.34
N TRP A 135 13.49 -6.17 4.42
CA TRP A 135 14.50 -6.34 5.48
C TRP A 135 15.93 -6.45 4.95
N ASN A 136 16.33 -5.48 4.12
CA ASN A 136 17.65 -5.43 3.50
C ASN A 136 17.99 -6.70 2.69
N GLY A 137 17.07 -7.14 1.86
CA GLY A 137 17.26 -8.27 0.94
C GLY A 137 17.07 -9.66 1.56
N LYS A 138 16.66 -9.74 2.83
CA LYS A 138 16.39 -11.05 3.47
C LYS A 138 15.18 -11.78 2.87
N HIS A 139 14.23 -11.03 2.32
CA HIS A 139 13.08 -11.58 1.64
C HIS A 139 12.84 -10.81 0.33
N LYS A 140 12.89 -11.50 -0.78
CA LYS A 140 12.65 -10.94 -2.11
C LYS A 140 11.34 -11.44 -2.67
N VAL A 141 10.58 -10.52 -3.25
CA VAL A 141 9.28 -10.81 -3.88
C VAL A 141 9.34 -10.35 -5.32
N LYS A 142 9.25 -11.29 -6.25
CA LYS A 142 8.99 -10.99 -7.65
C LYS A 142 7.49 -10.94 -7.88
N LEU A 143 7.02 -9.83 -8.43
CA LEU A 143 5.65 -9.65 -8.89
C LEU A 143 5.61 -9.79 -10.40
N ASN A 144 4.73 -10.66 -10.88
CA ASN A 144 4.43 -10.79 -12.30
C ASN A 144 3.39 -9.75 -12.72
N ARG A 145 3.09 -9.64 -14.01
CA ARG A 145 2.03 -8.76 -14.51
C ARG A 145 0.70 -9.09 -13.82
N GLY A 146 0.01 -8.04 -13.35
CA GLY A 146 -1.27 -8.15 -12.68
C GLY A 146 -1.21 -8.66 -11.24
N ASP A 147 -0.03 -8.97 -10.70
CA ASP A 147 0.10 -9.31 -9.28
C ASP A 147 -0.06 -8.07 -8.40
N ALA A 148 -0.77 -8.23 -7.29
CA ALA A 148 -0.93 -7.19 -6.28
C ALA A 148 -0.33 -7.63 -4.94
N MET A 149 0.23 -6.67 -4.20
CA MET A 149 0.78 -6.89 -2.86
C MET A 149 0.36 -5.77 -1.93
N ILE A 150 0.01 -6.11 -0.70
CA ILE A 150 -0.31 -5.17 0.39
C ILE A 150 0.47 -5.55 1.65
N TRP A 151 0.98 -4.54 2.36
CA TRP A 151 1.75 -4.72 3.60
C TRP A 151 1.51 -3.56 4.58
N PRO A 152 1.78 -3.75 5.88
CA PRO A 152 1.71 -2.66 6.87
C PRO A 152 2.76 -1.58 6.59
N ALA A 153 2.38 -0.31 6.74
CA ALA A 153 3.26 0.84 6.54
C ALA A 153 3.90 1.30 7.85
N ASP A 154 4.48 0.38 8.62
CA ASP A 154 5.12 0.69 9.88
C ASP A 154 6.65 0.52 9.82
N TYR A 155 7.34 0.87 10.90
CA TYR A 155 8.81 0.83 10.99
C TYR A 155 9.44 -0.55 10.80
N PHE A 156 8.66 -1.63 10.96
CA PHE A 156 9.18 -3.00 10.85
C PHE A 156 9.20 -3.49 9.39
N TRP A 157 8.51 -2.82 8.48
CA TRP A 157 8.38 -3.23 7.08
C TRP A 157 9.31 -2.43 6.17
N VAL A 158 10.61 -2.43 6.52
CA VAL A 158 11.65 -1.84 5.66
C VAL A 158 11.69 -2.59 4.34
N HIS A 159 11.54 -1.86 3.24
CA HIS A 159 11.52 -2.43 1.90
C HIS A 159 12.23 -1.54 0.88
N ALA A 160 12.55 -2.12 -0.26
CA ALA A 160 13.24 -1.50 -1.37
C ALA A 160 12.70 -2.07 -2.69
N VAL A 161 13.00 -1.42 -3.79
CA VAL A 161 12.88 -1.99 -5.13
C VAL A 161 14.29 -2.11 -5.71
N ASP A 162 14.68 -3.33 -6.04
CA ASP A 162 15.99 -3.60 -6.64
C ASP A 162 16.13 -2.88 -7.98
N GLU A 163 17.35 -2.60 -8.41
CA GLU A 163 17.63 -1.90 -9.66
C GLU A 163 17.03 -2.61 -10.88
N ILE A 164 16.39 -1.85 -11.77
CA ILE A 164 15.97 -2.30 -13.09
C ILE A 164 17.20 -2.44 -13.97
N GLN A 165 17.51 -3.65 -14.36
CA GLN A 165 18.71 -3.95 -15.17
C GLN A 165 18.47 -3.81 -16.66
N SER A 166 17.25 -4.05 -17.12
CA SER A 166 16.85 -3.82 -18.51
C SER A 166 15.33 -3.65 -18.63
N GLY A 167 14.89 -2.91 -19.65
CA GLY A 167 13.49 -2.64 -19.90
C GLY A 167 12.93 -1.53 -19.01
N THR A 168 11.61 -1.44 -18.96
CA THR A 168 10.89 -0.45 -18.14
C THR A 168 9.81 -1.18 -17.32
N ARG A 169 9.80 -0.95 -16.01
CA ARG A 169 8.78 -1.46 -15.09
C ARG A 169 7.73 -0.41 -14.84
N TYR A 170 6.46 -0.82 -14.88
CA TYR A 170 5.33 -0.01 -14.46
C TYR A 170 4.62 -0.63 -13.26
N SER A 171 4.19 0.20 -12.32
CA SER A 171 3.37 -0.23 -11.19
C SER A 171 2.39 0.86 -10.75
N VAL A 172 1.28 0.46 -10.15
CA VAL A 172 0.43 1.34 -9.35
C VAL A 172 0.83 1.19 -7.89
N ASN A 173 1.05 2.29 -7.21
CA ASN A 173 1.29 2.31 -5.77
C ASN A 173 0.23 3.19 -5.08
N CYS A 174 -0.21 2.77 -3.90
CA CYS A 174 -1.16 3.52 -3.07
C CYS A 174 -0.81 3.34 -1.59
N PHE A 175 -0.73 4.44 -0.87
CA PHE A 175 -0.74 4.41 0.59
C PHE A 175 -2.19 4.40 1.09
N LEU A 176 -2.45 3.68 2.18
CA LEU A 176 -3.77 3.41 2.72
C LEU A 176 -3.93 4.09 4.07
N ARG A 177 -5.03 4.83 4.26
CA ARG A 177 -5.26 5.72 5.39
C ARG A 177 -6.58 5.46 6.08
N ALA A 178 -6.69 5.90 7.33
CA ALA A 178 -7.94 5.91 8.08
C ALA A 178 -8.81 7.14 7.77
N THR A 179 -8.22 8.21 7.25
CA THR A 179 -8.88 9.51 7.00
C THR A 179 -8.56 10.01 5.59
N PRO A 180 -9.50 10.75 4.94
CA PRO A 180 -9.25 11.35 3.63
C PRO A 180 -8.19 12.47 3.74
N GLU A 181 -7.45 12.69 2.65
CA GLU A 181 -6.48 13.79 2.54
C GLU A 181 -6.48 14.42 1.15
N TYR A 182 -6.15 13.64 0.12
CA TYR A 182 -6.00 14.15 -1.25
C TYR A 182 -7.27 14.00 -2.08
N TYR A 183 -8.08 13.01 -1.78
CA TYR A 183 -9.34 12.79 -2.47
C TYR A 183 -10.51 13.22 -1.61
N PRO A 184 -11.64 13.60 -2.23
CA PRO A 184 -12.86 13.88 -1.49
C PRO A 184 -13.30 12.68 -0.62
N GLU A 185 -14.00 12.95 0.47
CA GLU A 185 -14.43 11.92 1.43
C GLU A 185 -15.26 10.80 0.79
N HIS A 186 -15.97 11.08 -0.29
CA HIS A 186 -16.74 10.06 -1.02
C HIS A 186 -15.86 9.04 -1.77
N VAL A 187 -14.55 9.31 -1.98
CA VAL A 187 -13.59 8.34 -2.49
C VAL A 187 -13.12 7.44 -1.34
N ARG A 188 -14.06 6.87 -0.64
CA ARG A 188 -13.84 5.91 0.43
C ARG A 188 -14.02 4.49 -0.10
N PHE A 189 -13.22 3.55 0.37
CA PHE A 189 -13.44 2.13 0.08
C PHE A 189 -14.69 1.63 0.78
N ASP A 190 -15.49 0.85 0.06
CA ASP A 190 -16.65 0.15 0.61
C ASP A 190 -16.20 -1.14 1.32
N VAL A 191 -15.53 -0.96 2.45
CA VAL A 191 -15.04 -2.08 3.27
C VAL A 191 -16.14 -2.52 4.20
N PRO A 192 -16.56 -3.80 4.17
CA PRO A 192 -17.54 -4.33 5.11
C PRO A 192 -17.03 -4.22 6.55
N ILE A 193 -17.67 -3.39 7.36
CA ILE A 193 -17.41 -3.27 8.80
C ILE A 193 -18.49 -4.06 9.52
N PRO A 194 -18.18 -5.11 10.28
CA PRO A 194 -19.15 -5.86 11.04
C PRO A 194 -19.99 -4.96 11.96
N ILE A 195 -21.30 -5.05 11.86
CA ILE A 195 -22.26 -4.22 12.62
C ILE A 195 -22.00 -4.29 14.13
N ALA A 196 -21.57 -5.46 14.62
CA ALA A 196 -21.22 -5.65 16.04
C ALA A 196 -20.14 -4.69 16.55
N LEU A 197 -19.26 -4.20 15.65
CA LEU A 197 -18.19 -3.26 16.00
C LEU A 197 -18.63 -1.82 15.87
N SER A 198 -19.42 -1.48 14.86
CA SER A 198 -19.98 -0.14 14.74
C SER A 198 -20.84 0.22 15.94
N ASN A 199 -21.58 -0.75 16.49
CA ASN A 199 -22.40 -0.56 17.68
C ASN A 199 -21.61 -0.63 18.99
N ALA A 200 -20.56 -1.44 19.06
CA ALA A 200 -19.72 -1.56 20.26
C ALA A 200 -18.87 -0.30 20.51
N ALA A 201 -18.48 0.40 19.45
CA ALA A 201 -17.67 1.61 19.56
C ALA A 201 -18.41 2.81 20.22
N TRP A 202 -19.76 2.75 20.30
CA TRP A 202 -20.59 3.85 20.82
C TRP A 202 -21.50 3.44 21.98
N ASP A 203 -21.46 2.17 22.39
CA ASP A 203 -22.20 1.73 23.58
C ASP A 203 -21.31 1.94 24.82
N GLY A 204 -21.55 3.04 25.53
CA GLY A 204 -20.80 3.44 26.71
C GLY A 204 -20.72 2.34 27.79
N ASN A 205 -21.67 1.41 27.83
CA ASN A 205 -21.65 0.30 28.79
C ASN A 205 -20.65 -0.78 28.40
N LYS A 206 -20.43 -1.04 27.12
CA LYS A 206 -19.40 -1.98 26.65
C LYS A 206 -17.99 -1.41 26.78
N HIS A 207 -17.84 -0.10 26.60
CA HIS A 207 -16.57 0.56 26.86
C HIS A 207 -16.15 0.44 28.32
N GLN A 208 -17.09 0.48 29.25
CA GLN A 208 -16.77 0.30 30.66
C GLN A 208 -16.30 -1.14 30.95
N SER A 209 -16.96 -2.16 30.38
CA SER A 209 -16.54 -3.55 30.60
C SER A 209 -15.16 -3.86 29.99
N LEU A 210 -14.85 -3.34 28.80
CA LEU A 210 -13.53 -3.49 28.20
C LEU A 210 -12.45 -2.72 28.97
N LYS A 211 -12.80 -1.56 29.50
CA LYS A 211 -11.91 -0.81 30.39
C LYS A 211 -11.65 -1.58 31.69
N ASP A 212 -12.69 -2.14 32.29
CA ASP A 212 -12.57 -2.93 33.51
C ASP A 212 -11.74 -4.21 33.28
N GLU A 213 -11.91 -4.88 32.14
CA GLU A 213 -11.08 -6.03 31.75
C GLU A 213 -9.61 -5.62 31.53
N TRP A 214 -9.38 -4.47 30.88
CA TRP A 214 -8.04 -3.93 30.68
C TRP A 214 -7.37 -3.54 31.99
N ASP A 215 -8.08 -2.80 32.85
CA ASP A 215 -7.58 -2.37 34.16
C ASP A 215 -7.27 -3.59 35.02
N ASN A 216 -8.14 -4.62 35.04
CA ASN A 216 -7.90 -5.87 35.72
C ASN A 216 -6.68 -6.64 35.17
N ALA A 217 -6.51 -6.72 33.85
CA ALA A 217 -5.35 -7.37 33.25
C ALA A 217 -4.05 -6.61 33.55
N TRP A 218 -4.14 -5.27 33.61
CA TRP A 218 -3.01 -4.41 33.93
C TRP A 218 -2.60 -4.50 35.39
N ASP A 219 -3.57 -4.53 36.32
CA ASP A 219 -3.32 -4.61 37.77
C ASP A 219 -2.82 -6.01 38.21
N ASN A 220 -3.19 -7.07 37.49
CA ASN A 220 -2.78 -8.45 37.80
C ASN A 220 -1.54 -8.91 37.00
N ARG A 221 -0.87 -8.06 36.26
CA ARG A 221 0.38 -8.41 35.56
C ARG A 221 1.49 -8.67 36.59
N THR A 222 2.23 -9.76 36.40
CA THR A 222 3.45 -9.99 37.14
C THR A 222 4.50 -8.98 36.71
N PRO A 223 5.14 -8.22 37.60
CA PRO A 223 6.28 -7.38 37.26
C PRO A 223 7.36 -8.22 36.59
N LEU A 224 7.92 -7.74 35.46
CA LEU A 224 9.08 -8.34 34.81
C LEU A 224 10.33 -8.20 35.65
#